data_9edc15791ed2156ac81329b5372c5c48
#
_entry.id   9edc15791ed2156ac81329b5372c5c48
#
_cell.length_a   1.000
_cell.length_b   1.000
_cell.length_c   1.000
_cell.angle_alpha   90.00
_cell.angle_beta   90.00
_cell.angle_gamma   90.00
#
_symmetry.space_group_name_H-M   'P 1'
#
loop_
_entity.id
_entity.type
_entity.pdbx_description
1 polymer ?
#
loop_
_entity_poly.entity_id
_entity_poly.type
_entity_poly.pdbx_seq_one_letter_code
_entity_poly.pdbx_strand_id
1 'polypeptide(L)'
;MLNKEKLFIMALCLLASVSAHAQQDADMGECVADTLICDDAAGGYDASDGTGDDFRRIIVERGLGMSADVSEQDDIVMAQPRCAYVNIEVASGLPSSKGKTVRGVMEFYDGSGIRFRKPVELSVQGGYSVSYPKKNFTCDFAFGDGDERVETELAIGEWVRQDSYHLKAFYTDVLRGIGEIGYELYDRMVADRLPFWQRSGMEGESKARCFPDGFPCALFVNGAFHGVYAWQLKKSRKNMNMKKSCAEHVHLDGNIRDMYLFDGNVSWGQFEVRNPKGLYVMSGDAYNGDKPRELIDEKSKSYSLTADDYEVKEAKVMTAAVKRHILDLSLYTAALKAKETAGADMAVMREEVEKRYDVESLLDYNVLYHFQYNCDGSLKNWQWFTYDGHRWMVTPYDLDQTFGINLYGVVRPATLPMEQLRSGPFLWISKYFWEDLRQRYCQLRQEGVLEADAINAMIDDWSGRVGDELYAMEESRWPESPCFSDVVCSEGWTVSDEWDKYADVPAYSSVAAYRAGDIVRYEGRLWQAAKDRHCVRPCVRNANKDSVGRIKAWVADRLAYLDVYYDYDPSTSAVDGVESSGGLQSHGYLIGIYTLTGEKVAHPGRGVNVYRYSDGTSVKMLVR
;
A
#
# COMPACT_ATOMS: atom_id res chain seq x y z
N MET A 1 42.42 20.92 3.81
CA MET A 1 42.45 20.18 5.09
C MET A 1 41.28 20.65 5.92
N LEU A 2 40.15 19.98 5.85
CA LEU A 2 39.02 20.25 6.74
C LEU A 2 39.27 19.53 8.07
N ASN A 3 39.08 20.26 9.14
CA ASN A 3 39.38 19.85 10.51
C ASN A 3 38.52 18.64 10.91
N LYS A 4 39.14 17.59 11.43
CA LYS A 4 38.48 16.34 11.86
C LYS A 4 37.31 16.57 12.83
N GLU A 5 37.33 17.65 13.60
CA GLU A 5 36.25 18.03 14.50
C GLU A 5 34.97 18.48 13.76
N LYS A 6 35.09 19.15 12.61
CA LYS A 6 33.91 19.52 11.80
C LYS A 6 33.27 18.32 11.08
N LEU A 7 34.09 17.33 10.69
CA LEU A 7 33.58 16.07 10.16
C LEU A 7 32.85 15.26 11.23
N PHE A 8 33.35 15.29 12.47
CA PHE A 8 32.71 14.57 13.60
C PHE A 8 31.38 15.21 14.01
N ILE A 9 31.32 16.56 14.01
CA ILE A 9 30.06 17.28 14.30
C ILE A 9 29.04 17.10 13.16
N MET A 10 29.45 17.08 11.89
CA MET A 10 28.55 16.76 10.79
C MET A 10 28.06 15.32 10.84
N ALA A 11 28.90 14.37 11.22
CA ALA A 11 28.50 12.98 11.39
C ALA A 11 27.53 12.80 12.59
N LEU A 12 27.75 13.54 13.69
CA LEU A 12 26.83 13.56 14.83
C LEU A 12 25.48 14.23 14.49
N CYS A 13 25.48 15.31 13.70
CA CYS A 13 24.23 15.94 13.26
C CYS A 13 23.46 15.06 12.26
N LEU A 14 24.15 14.32 11.39
CA LEU A 14 23.53 13.33 10.52
C LEU A 14 22.98 12.12 11.31
N LEU A 15 23.72 11.63 12.30
CA LEU A 15 23.26 10.57 13.19
C LEU A 15 22.09 11.01 14.09
N ALA A 16 22.11 12.26 14.55
CA ALA A 16 21.00 12.81 15.33
C ALA A 16 19.74 13.05 14.49
N SER A 17 19.86 13.46 13.23
CA SER A 17 18.73 13.60 12.33
C SER A 17 18.15 12.24 11.89
N VAL A 18 19.01 11.25 11.67
CA VAL A 18 18.58 9.87 11.36
C VAL A 18 17.95 9.22 12.59
N SER A 19 18.46 9.45 13.80
CA SER A 19 17.85 8.92 15.02
C SER A 19 16.55 9.63 15.36
N ALA A 20 16.41 10.94 15.11
CA ALA A 20 15.16 11.67 15.34
C ALA A 20 14.04 11.23 14.36
N HIS A 21 14.39 10.98 13.09
CA HIS A 21 13.41 10.44 12.12
C HIS A 21 13.10 8.96 12.38
N ALA A 22 14.10 8.17 12.73
CA ALA A 22 13.88 6.77 13.11
C ALA A 22 13.09 6.63 14.43
N GLN A 23 13.23 7.57 15.34
CA GLN A 23 12.44 7.63 16.57
C GLN A 23 11.00 8.05 16.28
N GLN A 24 10.78 8.98 15.36
CA GLN A 24 9.43 9.39 14.93
C GLN A 24 8.70 8.27 14.17
N ASP A 25 9.41 7.53 13.33
CA ASP A 25 8.87 6.39 12.60
C ASP A 25 8.71 5.15 13.51
N ALA A 26 9.53 5.00 14.55
CA ALA A 26 9.40 3.94 15.56
C ALA A 26 8.20 4.18 16.47
N ASP A 27 7.95 5.43 16.89
CA ASP A 27 6.76 5.80 17.65
C ASP A 27 5.47 5.59 16.85
N MET A 28 5.51 5.75 15.53
CA MET A 28 4.37 5.42 14.64
C MET A 28 4.14 3.91 14.52
N GLY A 29 5.17 3.09 14.69
CA GLY A 29 5.07 1.62 14.70
C GLY A 29 4.62 1.03 16.03
N GLU A 30 4.95 1.65 17.14
CA GLU A 30 4.58 1.18 18.49
C GLU A 30 3.14 1.51 18.87
N CYS A 31 2.52 2.54 18.28
CA CYS A 31 1.11 2.87 18.53
C CYS A 31 0.12 1.85 17.94
N VAL A 32 0.56 0.89 17.15
CA VAL A 32 -0.34 -0.11 16.51
C VAL A 32 -0.43 -1.41 17.32
N ALA A 33 0.44 -1.64 18.29
CA ALA A 33 0.49 -2.91 19.03
C ALA A 33 -0.21 -2.92 20.39
N ASP A 34 -0.49 -1.77 20.99
CA ASP A 34 -1.21 -1.71 22.27
C ASP A 34 -2.68 -1.38 22.05
N THR A 35 -3.46 -2.42 22.23
CA THR A 35 -4.86 -2.50 22.65
C THR A 35 -5.49 -1.13 22.96
N LEU A 36 -6.03 -0.45 21.95
CA LEU A 36 -7.13 0.46 22.18
C LEU A 36 -8.37 -0.39 22.46
N ILE A 37 -8.56 -0.73 23.73
CA ILE A 37 -9.88 -0.91 24.27
C ILE A 37 -10.49 0.49 24.22
N CYS A 38 -11.09 0.85 23.10
CA CYS A 38 -12.12 1.86 23.11
C CYS A 38 -13.27 1.22 23.86
N ASP A 39 -13.37 1.54 25.15
CA ASP A 39 -14.62 1.42 25.86
C ASP A 39 -15.69 2.09 25.00
N ASP A 40 -16.79 1.37 24.83
CA ASP A 40 -17.99 1.72 24.13
C ASP A 40 -18.36 3.21 24.25
N ALA A 41 -17.80 4.05 23.41
CA ALA A 41 -18.58 5.16 22.88
C ALA A 41 -19.59 4.46 21.96
N ALA A 42 -20.67 4.03 22.54
CA ALA A 42 -21.85 3.55 21.88
C ALA A 42 -22.52 4.69 21.11
N GLY A 43 -21.86 5.17 20.10
CA GLY A 43 -22.52 5.63 18.91
C GLY A 43 -22.96 4.36 18.22
N GLY A 44 -24.04 3.76 18.72
CA GLY A 44 -24.77 2.76 18.01
C GLY A 44 -25.03 3.36 16.65
N TYR A 45 -24.48 2.73 15.62
CA TYR A 45 -24.79 3.06 14.24
C TYR A 45 -26.27 2.80 14.07
N ASP A 46 -27.06 3.85 14.26
CA ASP A 46 -28.49 3.80 14.01
C ASP A 46 -28.65 3.71 12.50
N ALA A 47 -28.90 2.51 12.02
CA ALA A 47 -29.22 2.24 10.63
C ALA A 47 -30.59 2.87 10.23
N SER A 48 -31.21 3.62 11.13
CA SER A 48 -32.58 4.12 10.99
C SER A 48 -32.70 5.51 10.35
N ASP A 49 -31.62 6.21 10.01
CA ASP A 49 -31.71 7.52 9.33
C ASP A 49 -31.88 7.48 7.81
N GLY A 50 -31.85 6.30 7.22
CA GLY A 50 -32.26 6.08 5.83
C GLY A 50 -33.74 5.70 5.77
N THR A 51 -34.63 6.68 5.61
CA THR A 51 -36.07 6.47 5.43
C THR A 51 -36.41 5.95 4.04
N GLY A 52 -35.84 4.84 3.64
CA GLY A 52 -36.18 4.27 2.33
C GLY A 52 -35.34 3.03 2.04
N ASP A 53 -35.91 2.13 1.30
CA ASP A 53 -35.22 0.99 0.74
C ASP A 53 -34.42 1.48 -0.50
N ASP A 54 -33.30 2.16 -0.26
CA ASP A 54 -32.41 2.66 -1.32
C ASP A 54 -31.97 1.56 -2.25
N PHE A 55 -31.68 0.39 -1.68
CA PHE A 55 -31.25 -0.76 -2.46
C PHE A 55 -32.33 -1.18 -3.47
N ARG A 56 -33.58 -1.36 -3.02
CA ARG A 56 -34.68 -1.74 -3.93
C ARG A 56 -34.96 -0.67 -4.96
N ARG A 57 -34.91 0.60 -4.56
CA ARG A 57 -35.09 1.71 -5.49
C ARG A 57 -34.06 1.63 -6.62
N ILE A 58 -32.78 1.52 -6.29
CA ILE A 58 -31.68 1.48 -7.28
C ILE A 58 -31.77 0.21 -8.15
N ILE A 59 -32.08 -0.95 -7.57
CA ILE A 59 -32.25 -2.19 -8.32
C ILE A 59 -33.37 -2.04 -9.37
N VAL A 60 -34.49 -1.43 -9.01
CA VAL A 60 -35.63 -1.22 -9.93
C VAL A 60 -35.29 -0.17 -10.99
N GLU A 61 -34.74 0.99 -10.60
CA GLU A 61 -34.40 2.07 -11.52
C GLU A 61 -33.35 1.64 -12.56
N ARG A 62 -32.43 0.79 -12.19
CA ARG A 62 -31.40 0.24 -13.08
C ARG A 62 -31.82 -1.06 -13.80
N GLY A 63 -33.04 -1.53 -13.59
CA GLY A 63 -33.59 -2.73 -14.23
C GLY A 63 -32.94 -4.05 -13.79
N LEU A 64 -32.25 -4.08 -12.66
CA LEU A 64 -31.50 -5.25 -12.16
C LEU A 64 -32.40 -6.34 -11.59
N GLY A 65 -33.67 -6.04 -11.29
CA GLY A 65 -34.65 -7.02 -10.79
C GLY A 65 -34.98 -8.18 -11.73
N MET A 66 -34.56 -8.08 -13.01
CA MET A 66 -34.69 -9.14 -14.03
C MET A 66 -33.48 -10.07 -14.11
N SER A 67 -32.48 -9.89 -13.26
CA SER A 67 -31.27 -10.71 -13.22
C SER A 67 -31.57 -12.17 -12.92
N ALA A 68 -30.81 -13.09 -13.56
CA ALA A 68 -30.90 -14.52 -13.29
C ALA A 68 -30.43 -14.83 -11.86
N ASP A 69 -31.21 -15.53 -11.09
CA ASP A 69 -30.88 -15.96 -9.74
C ASP A 69 -30.07 -17.25 -9.78
N VAL A 70 -28.82 -17.17 -9.31
CA VAL A 70 -27.88 -18.30 -9.24
C VAL A 70 -27.61 -18.74 -7.79
N SER A 71 -28.50 -18.38 -6.86
CA SER A 71 -28.33 -18.67 -5.43
C SER A 71 -28.23 -20.17 -5.10
N GLU A 72 -28.85 -21.03 -5.90
CA GLU A 72 -28.79 -22.48 -5.70
C GLU A 72 -27.44 -23.11 -6.12
N GLN A 73 -26.60 -22.38 -6.81
CA GLN A 73 -25.32 -22.91 -7.26
C GLN A 73 -24.29 -22.87 -6.10
N ASP A 74 -23.53 -23.95 -5.92
CA ASP A 74 -22.43 -24.00 -4.96
C ASP A 74 -21.27 -23.10 -5.43
N ASP A 75 -20.97 -23.14 -6.74
CA ASP A 75 -19.98 -22.29 -7.40
C ASP A 75 -20.67 -21.26 -8.28
N ILE A 76 -20.40 -20.00 -8.05
CA ILE A 76 -20.94 -18.89 -8.82
C ILE A 76 -19.90 -18.41 -9.83
N VAL A 77 -20.28 -18.38 -11.11
CA VAL A 77 -19.44 -17.90 -12.21
C VAL A 77 -20.08 -16.68 -12.84
N MET A 78 -19.35 -15.58 -12.90
CA MET A 78 -19.82 -14.33 -13.50
C MET A 78 -18.70 -13.60 -14.23
N ALA A 79 -19.06 -12.72 -15.17
CA ALA A 79 -18.12 -11.73 -15.69
C ALA A 79 -17.73 -10.73 -14.60
N GLN A 80 -16.62 -10.03 -14.78
CA GLN A 80 -16.27 -8.95 -13.87
C GLN A 80 -17.29 -7.82 -14.00
N PRO A 81 -17.96 -7.43 -12.89
CA PRO A 81 -18.96 -6.37 -12.92
C PRO A 81 -18.37 -5.01 -13.30
N ARG A 82 -19.11 -4.20 -14.02
CA ARG A 82 -18.76 -2.78 -14.15
C ARG A 82 -18.91 -2.05 -12.82
N CYS A 83 -20.02 -2.27 -12.11
CA CYS A 83 -20.26 -1.86 -10.73
C CYS A 83 -21.22 -2.89 -10.12
N ALA A 84 -20.86 -3.45 -8.96
CA ALA A 84 -21.73 -4.35 -8.23
C ALA A 84 -22.67 -3.58 -7.29
N TYR A 85 -23.83 -4.15 -7.02
CA TYR A 85 -24.80 -3.64 -6.04
C TYR A 85 -25.02 -4.74 -5.00
N VAL A 86 -24.63 -4.43 -3.76
CA VAL A 86 -24.56 -5.43 -2.70
C VAL A 86 -25.36 -4.95 -1.50
N ASN A 87 -26.36 -5.72 -1.08
CA ASN A 87 -27.06 -5.52 0.17
C ASN A 87 -26.68 -6.61 1.17
N ILE A 88 -26.34 -6.23 2.40
CA ILE A 88 -26.04 -7.17 3.48
C ILE A 88 -27.09 -7.02 4.56
N GLU A 89 -27.89 -8.05 4.73
CA GLU A 89 -28.87 -8.15 5.81
C GLU A 89 -28.20 -8.68 7.07
N VAL A 90 -28.16 -7.86 8.12
CA VAL A 90 -27.55 -8.18 9.41
C VAL A 90 -28.44 -7.73 10.55
N ALA A 91 -28.61 -8.57 11.57
CA ALA A 91 -29.46 -8.24 12.70
C ALA A 91 -28.79 -7.26 13.69
N SER A 92 -27.46 -7.27 13.81
CA SER A 92 -26.68 -6.53 14.80
C SER A 92 -25.85 -5.38 14.22
N GLY A 93 -26.07 -5.03 12.94
CA GLY A 93 -25.23 -4.09 12.23
C GLY A 93 -23.88 -4.68 11.79
N LEU A 94 -23.08 -3.89 11.09
CA LEU A 94 -21.75 -4.31 10.62
C LEU A 94 -20.74 -4.37 11.77
N PRO A 95 -19.69 -5.21 11.66
CA PRO A 95 -18.63 -5.23 12.67
C PRO A 95 -17.89 -3.88 12.68
N SER A 96 -17.65 -3.34 13.88
CA SER A 96 -17.01 -2.01 14.07
C SER A 96 -15.54 -2.09 14.49
N SER A 97 -15.07 -3.26 14.92
CA SER A 97 -13.72 -3.45 15.46
C SER A 97 -13.11 -4.77 15.02
N LYS A 98 -11.77 -4.83 14.99
CA LYS A 98 -11.05 -6.09 14.74
C LYS A 98 -11.39 -7.17 15.76
N GLY A 99 -11.35 -8.42 15.31
CA GLY A 99 -11.61 -9.58 16.15
C GLY A 99 -13.09 -9.87 16.40
N LYS A 100 -13.99 -9.00 15.95
CA LYS A 100 -15.43 -9.27 15.93
C LYS A 100 -15.85 -9.67 14.52
N THR A 101 -16.63 -10.74 14.41
CA THR A 101 -17.28 -11.16 13.18
C THR A 101 -18.78 -11.00 13.31
N VAL A 102 -19.44 -10.76 12.19
CA VAL A 102 -20.91 -10.69 12.09
C VAL A 102 -21.32 -11.52 10.91
N ARG A 103 -22.31 -12.40 11.11
CA ARG A 103 -22.93 -13.17 10.04
C ARG A 103 -24.18 -12.48 9.55
N GLY A 104 -24.37 -12.51 8.25
CA GLY A 104 -25.53 -11.97 7.57
C GLY A 104 -25.80 -12.70 6.28
N VAL A 105 -26.71 -12.17 5.51
CA VAL A 105 -27.01 -12.65 4.16
C VAL A 105 -26.69 -11.55 3.18
N MET A 106 -25.83 -11.87 2.22
CA MET A 106 -25.49 -10.96 1.14
C MET A 106 -26.36 -11.23 -0.07
N GLU A 107 -27.02 -10.21 -0.56
CA GLU A 107 -27.65 -10.17 -1.88
C GLU A 107 -26.77 -9.36 -2.81
N PHE A 108 -26.35 -9.95 -3.92
CA PHE A 108 -25.38 -9.39 -4.85
C PHE A 108 -25.99 -9.36 -6.26
N TYR A 109 -25.90 -8.20 -6.91
CA TYR A 109 -26.20 -7.99 -8.32
C TYR A 109 -24.94 -7.53 -9.05
N ASP A 110 -24.59 -8.23 -10.12
CA ASP A 110 -23.40 -7.90 -10.92
C ASP A 110 -23.60 -6.74 -11.92
N GLY A 111 -24.82 -6.24 -12.03
CA GLY A 111 -25.20 -5.17 -12.96
C GLY A 111 -25.31 -5.61 -14.42
N SER A 112 -25.01 -6.86 -14.77
CA SER A 112 -25.05 -7.39 -16.14
C SER A 112 -26.14 -8.46 -16.34
N GLY A 113 -26.69 -9.02 -15.28
CA GLY A 113 -27.78 -9.99 -15.35
C GLY A 113 -27.68 -11.15 -14.36
N ILE A 114 -26.69 -11.17 -13.46
CA ILE A 114 -26.56 -12.20 -12.43
C ILE A 114 -26.88 -11.61 -11.05
N ARG A 115 -27.64 -12.37 -10.30
CA ARG A 115 -27.94 -12.13 -8.90
C ARG A 115 -27.72 -13.40 -8.08
N PHE A 116 -27.18 -13.26 -6.88
CA PHE A 116 -27.19 -14.34 -5.91
C PHE A 116 -27.48 -13.83 -4.49
N ARG A 117 -27.97 -14.73 -3.64
CA ARG A 117 -28.18 -14.51 -2.22
C ARG A 117 -27.50 -15.62 -1.43
N LYS A 118 -26.48 -15.29 -0.64
CA LYS A 118 -25.65 -16.26 0.11
C LYS A 118 -25.37 -15.79 1.53
N PRO A 119 -25.25 -16.70 2.49
CA PRO A 119 -24.69 -16.39 3.80
C PRO A 119 -23.28 -15.84 3.66
N VAL A 120 -22.93 -14.87 4.49
CA VAL A 120 -21.61 -14.24 4.54
C VAL A 120 -21.21 -13.95 5.98
N GLU A 121 -19.95 -14.20 6.31
CA GLU A 121 -19.34 -13.70 7.54
C GLU A 121 -18.49 -12.48 7.23
N LEU A 122 -18.66 -11.42 8.00
CA LEU A 122 -17.98 -10.14 7.86
C LEU A 122 -17.03 -9.92 9.02
N SER A 123 -15.85 -9.43 8.73
CA SER A 123 -14.89 -8.97 9.73
C SER A 123 -14.23 -7.66 9.30
N VAL A 124 -13.82 -6.83 10.27
CA VAL A 124 -13.10 -5.59 9.96
C VAL A 124 -11.67 -5.91 9.51
N GLN A 125 -11.27 -5.33 8.37
CA GLN A 125 -9.95 -5.48 7.77
C GLN A 125 -9.20 -4.15 7.82
N GLY A 126 -7.86 -4.21 7.90
CA GLY A 126 -6.96 -3.06 7.80
C GLY A 126 -6.07 -2.90 9.04
N GLY A 127 -5.10 -2.00 8.93
CA GLY A 127 -4.25 -1.52 10.02
C GLY A 127 -4.79 -0.20 10.58
N TYR A 128 -4.25 0.90 10.11
CA TYR A 128 -4.69 2.24 10.49
C TYR A 128 -6.15 2.54 10.11
N SER A 129 -6.62 2.03 8.96
CA SER A 129 -7.97 2.24 8.45
C SER A 129 -9.09 1.76 9.39
N VAL A 130 -8.78 0.96 10.41
CA VAL A 130 -9.77 0.62 11.46
C VAL A 130 -10.17 1.83 12.31
N SER A 131 -9.38 2.91 12.32
CA SER A 131 -9.72 4.16 13.00
C SER A 131 -10.73 5.01 12.23
N TYR A 132 -10.88 4.79 10.91
CA TYR A 132 -11.84 5.56 10.11
C TYR A 132 -13.28 5.18 10.44
N PRO A 133 -14.24 6.10 10.33
CA PRO A 133 -15.68 5.79 10.50
C PRO A 133 -16.15 4.72 9.50
N LYS A 134 -15.79 4.85 8.24
CA LYS A 134 -16.11 3.90 7.18
C LYS A 134 -15.06 2.78 7.15
N LYS A 135 -15.46 1.56 7.52
CA LYS A 135 -14.55 0.41 7.69
C LYS A 135 -14.32 -0.34 6.39
N ASN A 136 -13.15 -0.96 6.26
CA ASN A 136 -12.92 -2.02 5.29
C ASN A 136 -13.42 -3.35 5.88
N PHE A 137 -13.94 -4.24 5.02
CA PHE A 137 -14.43 -5.55 5.45
C PHE A 137 -13.77 -6.68 4.65
N THR A 138 -13.62 -7.83 5.32
CA THR A 138 -13.47 -9.12 4.66
C THR A 138 -14.84 -9.77 4.62
N CYS A 139 -15.23 -10.26 3.45
CA CYS A 139 -16.44 -11.06 3.22
C CYS A 139 -15.99 -12.50 3.01
N ASP A 140 -16.42 -13.41 3.86
CA ASP A 140 -16.12 -14.84 3.82
C ASP A 140 -17.40 -15.62 3.54
N PHE A 141 -17.42 -16.39 2.44
CA PHE A 141 -18.55 -17.19 1.98
C PHE A 141 -18.43 -18.67 2.40
N ALA A 142 -17.56 -18.97 3.35
CA ALA A 142 -17.27 -20.33 3.79
C ALA A 142 -18.33 -20.93 4.74
N PHE A 143 -19.47 -20.26 4.95
CA PHE A 143 -20.50 -20.69 5.89
C PHE A 143 -21.85 -20.86 5.23
N GLY A 144 -22.54 -21.94 5.58
CA GLY A 144 -23.96 -22.17 5.26
C GLY A 144 -24.90 -21.46 6.23
N ASP A 145 -26.17 -21.82 6.21
CA ASP A 145 -27.23 -21.24 7.07
C ASP A 145 -27.08 -21.54 8.58
N GLY A 146 -26.10 -22.34 8.96
CA GLY A 146 -25.74 -22.67 10.35
C GLY A 146 -24.24 -22.53 10.61
N ASP A 147 -23.76 -23.30 11.58
CA ASP A 147 -22.31 -23.38 11.87
C ASP A 147 -21.58 -24.33 10.91
N GLU A 148 -22.29 -24.95 10.01
CA GLU A 148 -21.71 -25.83 9.01
C GLU A 148 -20.90 -25.01 8.01
N ARG A 149 -19.65 -25.41 7.80
CA ARG A 149 -18.79 -24.79 6.82
C ARG A 149 -19.10 -25.33 5.43
N VAL A 150 -19.85 -24.56 4.67
CA VAL A 150 -20.14 -24.80 3.25
C VAL A 150 -19.41 -23.74 2.44
N GLU A 151 -18.39 -24.14 1.71
CA GLU A 151 -17.61 -23.21 0.91
C GLU A 151 -18.35 -22.89 -0.40
N THR A 152 -18.81 -21.65 -0.56
CA THR A 152 -19.24 -21.10 -1.84
C THR A 152 -18.06 -20.39 -2.48
N GLU A 153 -17.64 -20.79 -3.67
CA GLU A 153 -16.58 -20.13 -4.41
C GLU A 153 -17.12 -19.24 -5.52
N LEU A 154 -16.65 -18.02 -5.60
CA LEU A 154 -16.95 -17.09 -6.69
C LEU A 154 -15.83 -17.13 -7.72
N ALA A 155 -16.19 -17.35 -9.00
CA ALA A 155 -15.33 -17.18 -10.16
C ALA A 155 -15.75 -15.90 -10.88
N ILE A 156 -14.99 -14.83 -10.71
CA ILE A 156 -15.28 -13.51 -11.26
C ILE A 156 -14.28 -13.19 -12.38
N GLY A 157 -14.77 -13.07 -13.61
CA GLY A 157 -13.95 -12.76 -14.77
C GLY A 157 -12.74 -13.70 -14.90
N GLU A 158 -11.59 -13.09 -15.02
CA GLU A 158 -10.30 -13.81 -15.15
C GLU A 158 -9.63 -14.12 -13.80
N TRP A 159 -10.31 -13.90 -12.68
CA TRP A 159 -9.72 -14.19 -11.38
C TRP A 159 -9.75 -15.68 -11.05
N VAL A 160 -8.80 -16.11 -10.21
CA VAL A 160 -8.89 -17.42 -9.56
C VAL A 160 -10.10 -17.46 -8.65
N ARG A 161 -10.75 -18.63 -8.55
CA ARG A 161 -11.87 -18.84 -7.64
C ARG A 161 -11.46 -18.58 -6.20
N GLN A 162 -12.30 -17.86 -5.47
CA GLN A 162 -12.12 -17.53 -4.07
C GLN A 162 -13.43 -17.66 -3.30
N ASP A 163 -13.31 -18.02 -2.02
CA ASP A 163 -14.38 -18.04 -1.04
C ASP A 163 -14.40 -16.77 -0.15
N SER A 164 -13.46 -15.87 -0.36
CA SER A 164 -13.30 -14.68 0.48
C SER A 164 -12.75 -13.50 -0.32
N TYR A 165 -13.36 -12.33 -0.12
CA TYR A 165 -13.04 -11.08 -0.79
C TYR A 165 -12.94 -9.92 0.21
N HIS A 166 -12.45 -8.77 -0.24
CA HIS A 166 -12.45 -7.54 0.53
C HIS A 166 -13.45 -6.53 -0.03
N LEU A 167 -14.09 -5.79 0.86
CA LEU A 167 -14.75 -4.52 0.58
C LEU A 167 -13.84 -3.41 1.10
N LYS A 168 -13.15 -2.71 0.19
CA LYS A 168 -12.24 -1.63 0.51
C LYS A 168 -12.97 -0.30 0.46
N ALA A 169 -12.97 0.42 1.56
CA ALA A 169 -13.71 1.67 1.72
C ALA A 169 -13.04 2.87 1.07
N PHE A 170 -11.71 2.85 0.94
CA PHE A 170 -10.89 3.96 0.45
C PHE A 170 -11.37 5.32 0.99
N TYR A 171 -11.51 5.42 2.32
CA TYR A 171 -12.20 6.51 2.99
C TYR A 171 -11.61 7.90 2.71
N THR A 172 -10.30 7.98 2.49
CA THR A 172 -9.60 9.24 2.23
C THR A 172 -9.50 9.61 0.75
N ASP A 173 -9.95 8.73 -0.14
CA ASP A 173 -9.86 8.84 -1.59
C ASP A 173 -11.20 9.29 -2.19
N VAL A 174 -11.20 10.34 -3.00
CA VAL A 174 -12.40 10.87 -3.65
C VAL A 174 -13.00 9.89 -4.68
N LEU A 175 -12.18 9.07 -5.31
CA LEU A 175 -12.62 8.06 -6.28
C LEU A 175 -13.18 6.80 -5.62
N ARG A 176 -12.89 6.58 -4.33
CA ARG A 176 -13.16 5.31 -3.63
C ARG A 176 -12.56 4.09 -4.33
N GLY A 177 -11.46 4.26 -5.06
CA GLY A 177 -10.86 3.23 -5.89
C GLY A 177 -9.45 3.53 -6.40
N ILE A 178 -8.75 4.52 -5.83
CA ILE A 178 -7.41 4.90 -6.30
C ILE A 178 -6.41 3.73 -6.26
N GLY A 179 -6.54 2.85 -5.27
CA GLY A 179 -5.72 1.64 -5.18
C GLY A 179 -5.97 0.67 -6.32
N GLU A 180 -7.23 0.53 -6.77
CA GLU A 180 -7.58 -0.35 -7.88
C GLU A 180 -7.04 0.18 -9.21
N ILE A 181 -7.09 1.49 -9.41
CA ILE A 181 -6.43 2.15 -10.56
C ILE A 181 -4.92 1.87 -10.52
N GLY A 182 -4.34 1.88 -9.33
CA GLY A 182 -2.94 1.52 -9.12
C GLY A 182 -2.61 0.08 -9.52
N TYR A 183 -3.48 -0.87 -9.21
CA TYR A 183 -3.31 -2.27 -9.62
C TYR A 183 -3.56 -2.48 -11.11
N GLU A 184 -4.54 -1.80 -11.70
CA GLU A 184 -4.76 -1.84 -13.15
C GLU A 184 -3.54 -1.30 -13.91
N LEU A 185 -2.95 -0.20 -13.43
CA LEU A 185 -1.71 0.32 -13.98
C LEU A 185 -0.57 -0.69 -13.86
N TYR A 186 -0.41 -1.33 -12.70
CA TYR A 186 0.63 -2.35 -12.50
C TYR A 186 0.44 -3.56 -13.42
N ASP A 187 -0.79 -4.00 -13.61
CA ASP A 187 -1.12 -5.07 -14.55
C ASP A 187 -0.66 -4.74 -15.98
N ARG A 188 -0.94 -3.52 -16.43
CA ARG A 188 -0.48 -3.03 -17.73
C ARG A 188 1.05 -2.91 -17.82
N MET A 189 1.69 -2.51 -16.72
CA MET A 189 3.16 -2.43 -16.66
C MET A 189 3.82 -3.79 -16.81
N VAL A 190 3.25 -4.85 -16.24
CA VAL A 190 3.86 -6.20 -16.28
C VAL A 190 3.31 -7.09 -17.38
N ALA A 191 2.45 -6.56 -18.26
CA ALA A 191 1.81 -7.34 -19.34
C ALA A 191 2.80 -7.91 -20.39
N ASP A 192 3.96 -7.30 -20.52
CA ASP A 192 5.07 -7.77 -21.38
C ASP A 192 5.96 -8.83 -20.71
N ARG A 193 5.72 -9.11 -19.43
CA ARG A 193 6.50 -10.07 -18.63
C ARG A 193 5.89 -11.48 -18.66
N LEU A 194 6.74 -12.47 -18.49
CA LEU A 194 6.23 -13.80 -18.13
C LEU A 194 5.53 -13.78 -16.77
N PRO A 195 4.45 -14.55 -16.58
CA PRO A 195 3.82 -14.73 -15.28
C PRO A 195 4.85 -15.10 -14.20
N PHE A 196 4.67 -14.58 -12.99
CA PHE A 196 5.63 -14.73 -11.91
C PHE A 196 6.03 -16.20 -11.63
N TRP A 197 5.05 -17.11 -11.64
CA TRP A 197 5.34 -18.55 -11.42
C TRP A 197 6.16 -19.18 -12.56
N GLN A 198 5.98 -18.73 -13.81
CA GLN A 198 6.74 -19.22 -14.95
C GLN A 198 8.20 -18.76 -14.90
N ARG A 199 8.49 -17.60 -14.34
CA ARG A 199 9.88 -17.13 -14.11
C ARG A 199 10.66 -18.06 -13.20
N SER A 200 9.98 -18.85 -12.35
CA SER A 200 10.58 -19.89 -11.50
C SER A 200 10.55 -21.28 -12.15
N GLY A 201 10.25 -21.37 -13.44
CA GLY A 201 10.24 -22.65 -14.17
C GLY A 201 9.00 -23.51 -13.91
N MET A 202 7.95 -22.97 -13.30
CA MET A 202 6.67 -23.69 -13.17
C MET A 202 5.94 -23.71 -14.52
N GLU A 203 5.49 -24.88 -14.92
CA GLU A 203 4.70 -25.07 -16.13
C GLU A 203 3.19 -24.95 -15.83
N GLY A 204 2.40 -24.68 -16.86
CA GLY A 204 0.96 -24.66 -16.84
C GLY A 204 0.35 -23.26 -16.92
N GLU A 205 -0.97 -23.24 -17.03
CA GLU A 205 -1.78 -22.03 -17.05
C GLU A 205 -2.40 -21.77 -15.69
N SER A 206 -2.51 -20.51 -15.30
CA SER A 206 -3.18 -20.09 -14.08
C SER A 206 -3.79 -18.70 -14.28
N LYS A 207 -4.91 -18.46 -13.62
CA LYS A 207 -5.56 -17.15 -13.51
C LYS A 207 -5.03 -16.32 -12.33
N ALA A 208 -3.95 -16.77 -11.69
CA ALA A 208 -3.33 -16.08 -10.57
C ALA A 208 -2.66 -14.78 -11.04
N ARG A 209 -3.01 -13.66 -10.43
CA ARG A 209 -2.47 -12.33 -10.79
C ARG A 209 -1.24 -11.98 -9.97
N CYS A 210 -1.10 -12.55 -8.78
CA CYS A 210 -0.06 -12.28 -7.79
C CYS A 210 -0.12 -10.88 -7.13
N PHE A 211 -1.15 -10.11 -7.41
CA PHE A 211 -1.48 -8.83 -6.78
C PHE A 211 -3.01 -8.66 -6.72
N PRO A 212 -3.55 -7.74 -5.91
CA PRO A 212 -4.98 -7.46 -5.88
C PRO A 212 -5.50 -6.87 -7.20
N ASP A 213 -6.81 -6.95 -7.36
CA ASP A 213 -7.57 -6.35 -8.45
C ASP A 213 -9.01 -6.16 -7.96
N GLY A 214 -9.75 -5.22 -8.51
CA GLY A 214 -11.08 -4.91 -8.02
C GLY A 214 -11.98 -4.15 -9.00
N PHE A 215 -13.21 -3.96 -8.57
CA PHE A 215 -14.22 -3.18 -9.29
C PHE A 215 -15.10 -2.40 -8.32
N PRO A 216 -15.76 -1.31 -8.76
CA PRO A 216 -16.66 -0.53 -7.92
C PRO A 216 -17.83 -1.35 -7.37
N CYS A 217 -18.19 -1.10 -6.13
CA CYS A 217 -19.31 -1.75 -5.46
C CYS A 217 -20.11 -0.73 -4.63
N ALA A 218 -21.41 -0.62 -4.90
CA ALA A 218 -22.34 0.11 -4.04
C ALA A 218 -22.80 -0.83 -2.92
N LEU A 219 -22.42 -0.52 -1.68
CA LEU A 219 -22.79 -1.31 -0.50
C LEU A 219 -24.02 -0.71 0.18
N PHE A 220 -24.97 -1.59 0.49
CA PHE A 220 -26.16 -1.31 1.28
C PHE A 220 -26.18 -2.22 2.50
N VAL A 221 -26.76 -1.74 3.58
CA VAL A 221 -26.94 -2.51 4.82
C VAL A 221 -28.40 -2.41 5.21
N ASN A 222 -29.08 -3.55 5.29
CA ASN A 222 -30.51 -3.62 5.57
C ASN A 222 -31.33 -2.70 4.65
N GLY A 223 -30.93 -2.58 3.37
CA GLY A 223 -31.58 -1.76 2.37
C GLY A 223 -31.11 -0.31 2.28
N ALA A 224 -30.45 0.24 3.33
CA ALA A 224 -29.97 1.61 3.35
C ALA A 224 -28.57 1.71 2.71
N PHE A 225 -28.33 2.78 1.93
CA PHE A 225 -27.02 3.01 1.32
C PHE A 225 -25.94 3.22 2.39
N HIS A 226 -24.88 2.42 2.33
CA HIS A 226 -23.77 2.48 3.25
C HIS A 226 -22.55 3.17 2.64
N GLY A 227 -22.34 3.06 1.33
CA GLY A 227 -21.25 3.75 0.65
C GLY A 227 -20.75 3.05 -0.61
N VAL A 228 -19.89 3.77 -1.33
CA VAL A 228 -19.12 3.23 -2.45
C VAL A 228 -17.89 2.53 -1.92
N TYR A 229 -17.66 1.31 -2.36
CA TYR A 229 -16.53 0.46 -2.02
C TYR A 229 -15.83 -0.04 -3.27
N ALA A 230 -14.65 -0.60 -3.14
CA ALA A 230 -14.10 -1.52 -4.12
C ALA A 230 -14.31 -2.96 -3.63
N TRP A 231 -14.91 -3.79 -4.48
CA TRP A 231 -14.87 -5.24 -4.32
C TRP A 231 -13.51 -5.72 -4.81
N GLN A 232 -12.69 -6.24 -3.91
CA GLN A 232 -11.28 -6.51 -4.19
C GLN A 232 -10.93 -7.98 -4.02
N LEU A 233 -10.16 -8.50 -4.98
CA LEU A 233 -9.53 -9.81 -4.92
C LEU A 233 -8.57 -9.88 -3.73
N LYS A 234 -8.80 -10.83 -2.84
CA LYS A 234 -7.99 -11.00 -1.64
C LYS A 234 -6.60 -11.53 -1.98
N LYS A 235 -5.58 -10.99 -1.33
CA LYS A 235 -4.26 -11.63 -1.32
C LYS A 235 -4.37 -13.01 -0.67
N SER A 236 -4.06 -14.05 -1.43
CA SER A 236 -4.17 -15.44 -1.00
C SER A 236 -3.16 -16.30 -1.75
N ARG A 237 -2.85 -17.47 -1.21
CA ARG A 237 -2.00 -18.43 -1.93
C ARG A 237 -2.61 -18.88 -3.25
N LYS A 238 -3.94 -18.94 -3.36
CA LYS A 238 -4.63 -19.20 -4.63
C LYS A 238 -4.28 -18.12 -5.67
N ASN A 239 -4.36 -16.84 -5.28
CA ASN A 239 -4.01 -15.73 -6.16
C ASN A 239 -2.51 -15.61 -6.46
N MET A 240 -1.67 -16.30 -5.69
CA MET A 240 -0.23 -16.41 -5.94
C MET A 240 0.14 -17.70 -6.70
N ASN A 241 -0.81 -18.50 -7.16
CA ASN A 241 -0.61 -19.83 -7.75
C ASN A 241 0.22 -20.78 -6.86
N MET A 242 0.03 -20.70 -5.55
CA MET A 242 0.85 -21.43 -4.57
C MET A 242 0.09 -22.58 -3.93
N LYS A 243 0.78 -23.70 -3.72
CA LYS A 243 0.25 -24.86 -3.01
C LYS A 243 0.55 -24.78 -1.52
N LYS A 244 -0.48 -24.88 -0.67
CA LYS A 244 -0.34 -24.88 0.80
C LYS A 244 0.57 -26.01 1.33
N SER A 245 0.73 -27.09 0.56
CA SER A 245 1.55 -28.26 0.92
C SER A 245 3.01 -28.17 0.44
N CYS A 246 3.37 -27.15 -0.34
CA CYS A 246 4.72 -26.98 -0.86
C CYS A 246 5.50 -26.02 0.04
N ALA A 247 6.57 -26.48 0.64
CA ALA A 247 7.38 -25.69 1.57
C ALA A 247 8.24 -24.63 0.86
N GLU A 248 8.50 -24.82 -0.41
CA GLU A 248 9.23 -23.89 -1.28
C GLU A 248 8.36 -22.70 -1.69
N HIS A 249 7.03 -22.86 -1.64
CA HIS A 249 6.07 -21.80 -1.93
C HIS A 249 5.86 -20.93 -0.68
N VAL A 250 6.60 -19.85 -0.57
CA VAL A 250 6.50 -18.92 0.58
C VAL A 250 5.95 -17.59 0.11
N HIS A 251 4.93 -17.09 0.80
CA HIS A 251 4.33 -15.78 0.60
C HIS A 251 4.37 -15.00 1.92
N LEU A 252 5.06 -13.87 1.92
CA LEU A 252 5.14 -12.92 3.02
C LEU A 252 4.23 -11.73 2.74
N ASP A 253 3.44 -11.35 3.72
CA ASP A 253 2.34 -10.41 3.57
C ASP A 253 2.71 -8.98 3.98
N GLY A 254 3.72 -8.40 3.36
CA GLY A 254 4.00 -6.97 3.37
C GLY A 254 3.81 -6.21 4.70
N ASN A 255 4.30 -6.76 5.79
CA ASN A 255 4.29 -6.12 7.11
C ASN A 255 5.60 -5.35 7.33
N ILE A 256 5.56 -4.35 8.21
CA ILE A 256 6.77 -3.63 8.65
C ILE A 256 7.87 -4.57 9.19
N ARG A 257 7.51 -5.73 9.72
CA ARG A 257 8.46 -6.76 10.13
C ARG A 257 9.28 -7.34 8.97
N ASP A 258 8.69 -7.43 7.79
CA ASP A 258 9.38 -7.92 6.60
C ASP A 258 10.52 -6.98 6.19
N MET A 259 10.40 -5.69 6.48
CA MET A 259 11.48 -4.73 6.28
C MET A 259 12.78 -5.16 6.98
N TYR A 260 12.70 -5.75 8.15
CA TYR A 260 13.88 -6.23 8.87
C TYR A 260 14.55 -7.40 8.19
N LEU A 261 13.80 -8.26 7.51
CA LEU A 261 14.35 -9.34 6.69
C LEU A 261 15.18 -8.79 5.52
N PHE A 262 14.72 -7.69 4.94
CA PHE A 262 15.28 -7.11 3.72
C PHE A 262 16.23 -5.92 3.96
N ASP A 263 16.32 -5.42 5.19
CA ASP A 263 17.21 -4.30 5.52
C ASP A 263 18.66 -4.73 5.78
N GLY A 264 18.92 -5.99 6.03
CA GLY A 264 20.25 -6.50 6.36
C GLY A 264 20.81 -5.98 7.71
N ASN A 265 20.06 -5.16 8.43
CA ASN A 265 20.34 -4.67 9.77
C ASN A 265 19.47 -5.34 10.82
N VAL A 266 19.14 -6.59 10.60
CA VAL A 266 18.25 -7.30 11.51
C VAL A 266 18.92 -7.43 12.88
N SER A 267 18.45 -6.63 13.82
CA SER A 267 18.68 -6.88 15.23
C SER A 267 17.69 -7.96 15.65
N TRP A 268 18.18 -9.14 15.86
CA TRP A 268 17.36 -10.26 16.33
C TRP A 268 16.69 -9.97 17.67
N GLY A 269 17.29 -9.12 18.50
CA GLY A 269 16.64 -8.61 19.71
C GLY A 269 15.39 -7.78 19.43
N GLN A 270 15.33 -7.06 18.32
CA GLN A 270 14.11 -6.36 17.91
C GLN A 270 13.00 -7.32 17.48
N PHE A 271 13.36 -8.44 16.86
CA PHE A 271 12.42 -9.50 16.58
C PHE A 271 11.85 -10.13 17.84
N GLU A 272 12.69 -10.40 18.84
CA GLU A 272 12.25 -10.91 20.16
C GLU A 272 11.23 -9.97 20.81
N VAL A 273 11.53 -8.69 20.86
CA VAL A 273 10.68 -7.68 21.53
C VAL A 273 9.36 -7.50 20.80
N ARG A 274 9.39 -7.57 19.46
CA ARG A 274 8.19 -7.31 18.63
C ARG A 274 7.34 -8.55 18.39
N ASN A 275 7.86 -9.70 18.66
CA ASN A 275 7.13 -10.95 18.46
C ASN A 275 7.24 -11.90 19.65
N PRO A 276 6.60 -11.56 20.78
CA PRO A 276 6.64 -12.36 22.00
C PRO A 276 6.01 -13.76 21.85
N LYS A 277 5.36 -14.05 20.72
CA LYS A 277 4.80 -15.39 20.42
C LYS A 277 5.82 -16.38 19.90
N GLY A 278 7.09 -15.99 19.88
CA GLY A 278 8.16 -16.90 19.66
C GLY A 278 8.46 -17.18 18.22
N LEU A 279 9.19 -16.36 17.62
CA LEU A 279 9.86 -16.63 16.38
C LEU A 279 11.14 -17.43 16.61
N TYR A 280 11.71 -17.93 15.55
CA TYR A 280 13.06 -18.41 15.61
C TYR A 280 14.02 -17.25 15.85
N VAL A 281 14.82 -17.40 16.87
CA VAL A 281 15.89 -16.47 17.23
C VAL A 281 17.20 -17.07 16.81
N MET A 282 18.08 -16.27 16.28
CA MET A 282 19.46 -16.65 16.07
C MET A 282 20.23 -16.55 17.38
N SER A 283 21.10 -17.50 17.68
CA SER A 283 22.02 -17.37 18.81
C SER A 283 22.88 -16.11 18.64
N GLY A 284 23.31 -15.52 19.76
CA GLY A 284 24.15 -14.32 19.77
C GLY A 284 25.17 -14.33 18.62
N ASP A 285 25.79 -13.31 18.23
CA ASP A 285 26.59 -13.17 17.02
C ASP A 285 25.92 -13.81 15.80
N ALA A 286 24.67 -13.61 15.68
CA ALA A 286 23.78 -14.34 14.76
C ALA A 286 24.28 -14.33 13.32
N TYR A 287 25.09 -13.39 13.00
CA TYR A 287 25.64 -13.25 11.69
C TYR A 287 27.18 -13.23 11.74
N ASN A 288 27.78 -14.17 11.07
CA ASN A 288 29.24 -14.30 10.97
C ASN A 288 29.65 -14.52 9.51
N GLY A 289 29.52 -13.46 8.71
CA GLY A 289 30.04 -13.36 7.35
C GLY A 289 29.43 -14.35 6.35
N ASP A 290 29.84 -15.59 6.38
CA ASP A 290 29.57 -16.51 5.28
C ASP A 290 28.73 -17.75 5.63
N LYS A 291 28.31 -17.91 6.87
CA LYS A 291 27.56 -19.11 7.28
C LYS A 291 26.29 -18.77 8.02
N PRO A 292 25.14 -19.27 7.53
CA PRO A 292 23.90 -19.17 8.29
C PRO A 292 24.07 -19.89 9.62
N ARG A 293 23.65 -19.23 10.70
CA ARG A 293 23.58 -19.87 11.99
C ARG A 293 22.31 -20.69 12.11
N GLU A 294 22.36 -21.69 12.96
CA GLU A 294 21.17 -22.47 13.26
C GLU A 294 20.14 -21.63 13.99
N LEU A 295 18.89 -21.85 13.64
CA LEU A 295 17.75 -21.29 14.34
C LEU A 295 17.66 -21.91 15.73
N ILE A 296 17.43 -21.06 16.71
CA ILE A 296 17.22 -21.49 18.08
C ILE A 296 15.73 -21.45 18.36
N ASP A 297 15.22 -22.53 18.90
CA ASP A 297 13.85 -22.57 19.41
C ASP A 297 13.78 -21.82 20.74
N GLU A 298 12.98 -20.81 20.86
CA GLU A 298 12.99 -19.89 21.97
C GLU A 298 12.18 -20.32 23.19
N LYS A 299 11.61 -21.45 23.22
CA LYS A 299 10.97 -21.92 24.42
C LYS A 299 11.88 -22.65 25.34
N SER A 300 12.83 -22.99 24.88
CA SER A 300 14.05 -23.50 25.39
C SER A 300 15.06 -22.47 25.13
N LYS A 301 14.54 -21.29 25.05
CA LYS A 301 14.74 -20.16 24.24
C LYS A 301 14.56 -20.42 22.74
N SER A 302 13.38 -20.78 22.36
CA SER A 302 13.10 -21.11 21.00
C SER A 302 11.71 -20.62 20.66
N TYR A 303 11.57 -19.96 19.56
CA TYR A 303 10.33 -19.49 19.03
C TYR A 303 9.85 -20.43 17.96
N SER A 304 8.56 -20.72 17.99
CA SER A 304 7.92 -21.45 16.93
C SER A 304 7.44 -20.45 15.89
N LEU A 305 8.03 -20.43 14.73
CA LEU A 305 7.55 -19.61 13.62
C LEU A 305 6.15 -20.08 13.21
N THR A 306 5.18 -19.16 13.25
CA THR A 306 3.80 -19.40 12.83
C THR A 306 3.47 -18.56 11.62
N ALA A 307 2.33 -18.82 10.97
CA ALA A 307 1.84 -17.98 9.86
C ALA A 307 1.62 -16.52 10.29
N ASP A 308 1.26 -16.28 11.56
CA ASP A 308 1.03 -14.94 12.08
C ASP A 308 2.33 -14.17 12.34
N ASP A 309 3.42 -14.86 12.60
CA ASP A 309 4.68 -14.24 13.02
C ASP A 309 5.35 -13.46 11.90
N TYR A 310 5.34 -14.00 10.67
CA TYR A 310 5.81 -13.32 9.45
C TYR A 310 4.71 -13.13 8.42
N GLU A 311 3.46 -13.26 8.86
CA GLU A 311 2.30 -13.19 7.99
C GLU A 311 2.44 -14.12 6.77
N VAL A 312 3.01 -15.33 6.99
CA VAL A 312 3.09 -16.35 5.95
C VAL A 312 1.69 -16.83 5.65
N LYS A 313 1.16 -16.41 4.52
CA LYS A 313 -0.23 -16.60 4.19
C LYS A 313 -0.60 -18.06 3.97
N GLU A 314 -1.63 -18.48 4.71
CA GLU A 314 -2.35 -19.74 4.50
C GLU A 314 -1.46 -21.01 4.43
N ALA A 315 -0.27 -20.98 5.00
CA ALA A 315 0.59 -22.15 5.04
C ALA A 315 -0.03 -23.24 5.91
N LYS A 316 -0.30 -24.41 5.34
CA LYS A 316 -0.81 -25.56 6.09
C LYS A 316 0.17 -26.08 7.13
N VAL A 317 1.45 -25.99 6.79
CA VAL A 317 2.53 -26.55 7.61
C VAL A 317 3.68 -25.56 7.63
N MET A 318 3.97 -25.03 8.79
CA MET A 318 5.22 -24.31 9.04
C MET A 318 6.33 -25.32 9.27
N THR A 319 6.85 -25.85 8.20
CA THR A 319 7.93 -26.82 8.23
C THR A 319 9.27 -26.16 8.50
N ALA A 320 10.25 -26.94 8.94
CA ALA A 320 11.63 -26.47 9.06
C ALA A 320 12.18 -25.91 7.72
N ALA A 321 11.68 -26.40 6.59
CA ALA A 321 12.06 -25.90 5.27
C ALA A 321 11.57 -24.47 5.03
N VAL A 322 10.28 -24.16 5.28
CA VAL A 322 9.73 -22.79 5.15
C VAL A 322 10.52 -21.82 6.03
N LYS A 323 10.76 -22.20 7.28
CA LYS A 323 11.53 -21.38 8.23
C LYS A 323 12.95 -21.14 7.71
N ARG A 324 13.56 -22.14 7.14
CA ARG A 324 14.92 -22.05 6.59
C ARG A 324 14.97 -21.13 5.37
N HIS A 325 13.97 -21.14 4.49
CA HIS A 325 13.92 -20.24 3.35
C HIS A 325 13.84 -18.77 3.78
N ILE A 326 13.00 -18.45 4.78
CA ILE A 326 12.89 -17.11 5.32
C ILE A 326 14.20 -16.66 5.96
N LEU A 327 14.80 -17.52 6.78
CA LEU A 327 16.08 -17.23 7.42
C LEU A 327 17.21 -17.05 6.41
N ASP A 328 17.28 -17.94 5.41
CA ASP A 328 18.30 -17.92 4.38
C ASP A 328 18.24 -16.60 3.57
N LEU A 329 17.03 -16.13 3.24
CA LEU A 329 16.84 -14.81 2.62
C LEU A 329 17.42 -13.69 3.50
N SER A 330 17.08 -13.66 4.79
CA SER A 330 17.55 -12.63 5.70
C SER A 330 19.08 -12.62 5.84
N LEU A 331 19.67 -13.80 6.01
CA LEU A 331 21.12 -13.97 6.13
C LEU A 331 21.84 -13.59 4.84
N TYR A 332 21.29 -13.97 3.70
CA TYR A 332 21.86 -13.60 2.41
C TYR A 332 21.83 -12.07 2.20
N THR A 333 20.71 -11.44 2.53
CA THR A 333 20.57 -9.99 2.45
C THR A 333 21.60 -9.28 3.35
N ALA A 334 21.80 -9.77 4.57
CA ALA A 334 22.80 -9.24 5.48
C ALA A 334 24.24 -9.45 4.94
N ALA A 335 24.51 -10.63 4.35
CA ALA A 335 25.81 -10.91 3.73
C ALA A 335 26.09 -9.97 2.54
N LEU A 336 25.07 -9.73 1.73
CA LEU A 336 25.17 -8.83 0.58
C LEU A 336 25.44 -7.40 1.02
N LYS A 337 24.77 -6.93 2.07
CA LYS A 337 25.03 -5.62 2.66
C LYS A 337 26.45 -5.51 3.25
N ALA A 338 26.96 -6.59 3.85
CA ALA A 338 28.35 -6.62 4.32
C ALA A 338 29.36 -6.53 3.16
N LYS A 339 29.10 -7.23 2.03
CA LYS A 339 29.90 -7.11 0.80
C LYS A 339 29.89 -5.68 0.26
N GLU A 340 28.72 -5.06 0.21
CA GLU A 340 28.56 -3.67 -0.19
C GLU A 340 29.37 -2.72 0.69
N THR A 341 29.28 -2.89 2.01
CA THR A 341 30.03 -2.10 2.99
C THR A 341 31.53 -2.30 2.87
N ALA A 342 31.97 -3.48 2.48
CA ALA A 342 33.37 -3.79 2.21
C ALA A 342 33.87 -3.23 0.87
N GLY A 343 33.02 -2.58 0.08
CA GLY A 343 33.38 -1.94 -1.17
C GLY A 343 33.41 -2.87 -2.38
N ALA A 344 32.58 -3.90 -2.39
CA ALA A 344 32.39 -4.75 -3.56
C ALA A 344 32.03 -3.88 -4.79
N ASP A 345 32.59 -4.26 -5.94
CA ASP A 345 32.32 -3.53 -7.17
C ASP A 345 30.89 -3.78 -7.71
N MET A 346 30.47 -2.92 -8.66
CA MET A 346 29.13 -2.96 -9.22
C MET A 346 28.79 -4.32 -9.85
N ALA A 347 29.73 -4.92 -10.58
CA ALA A 347 29.47 -6.19 -11.29
C ALA A 347 29.22 -7.34 -10.29
N VAL A 348 30.01 -7.39 -9.22
CA VAL A 348 29.81 -8.37 -8.14
C VAL A 348 28.48 -8.14 -7.44
N MET A 349 28.12 -6.89 -7.14
CA MET A 349 26.84 -6.60 -6.48
C MET A 349 25.64 -6.97 -7.37
N ARG A 350 25.70 -6.66 -8.67
CA ARG A 350 24.65 -7.07 -9.64
C ARG A 350 24.49 -8.59 -9.65
N GLU A 351 25.56 -9.34 -9.86
CA GLU A 351 25.55 -10.81 -9.88
C GLU A 351 24.93 -11.39 -8.59
N GLU A 352 25.30 -10.85 -7.45
CA GLU A 352 24.79 -11.32 -6.17
C GLU A 352 23.29 -11.00 -5.98
N VAL A 353 22.83 -9.81 -6.39
CA VAL A 353 21.40 -9.49 -6.33
C VAL A 353 20.60 -10.43 -7.24
N GLU A 354 21.03 -10.65 -8.48
CA GLU A 354 20.37 -11.51 -9.46
C GLU A 354 20.27 -12.98 -9.01
N LYS A 355 21.17 -13.47 -8.14
CA LYS A 355 21.11 -14.82 -7.60
C LYS A 355 19.91 -15.07 -6.70
N ARG A 356 19.41 -14.03 -6.03
CA ARG A 356 18.37 -14.17 -5.01
C ARG A 356 17.09 -13.42 -5.29
N TYR A 357 17.17 -12.40 -6.09
CA TYR A 357 16.05 -11.52 -6.35
C TYR A 357 15.66 -11.52 -7.83
N ASP A 358 14.40 -11.52 -8.09
CA ASP A 358 13.86 -11.28 -9.42
C ASP A 358 13.96 -9.79 -9.72
N VAL A 359 15.00 -9.41 -10.45
CA VAL A 359 15.31 -8.00 -10.74
C VAL A 359 14.19 -7.36 -11.56
N GLU A 360 13.51 -8.09 -12.45
CA GLU A 360 12.38 -7.55 -13.21
C GLU A 360 11.24 -7.08 -12.29
N SER A 361 10.85 -7.88 -11.30
CA SER A 361 9.80 -7.48 -10.35
C SER A 361 10.21 -6.30 -9.49
N LEU A 362 11.50 -6.21 -9.16
CA LEU A 362 12.03 -5.07 -8.43
C LEU A 362 12.06 -3.79 -9.26
N LEU A 363 12.41 -3.88 -10.55
CA LEU A 363 12.37 -2.75 -11.49
C LEU A 363 10.95 -2.21 -11.63
N ASP A 364 9.99 -3.11 -11.91
CA ASP A 364 8.59 -2.74 -12.10
C ASP A 364 8.00 -2.14 -10.80
N TYR A 365 8.31 -2.71 -9.63
CA TYR A 365 7.89 -2.15 -8.35
C TYR A 365 8.50 -0.75 -8.09
N ASN A 366 9.80 -0.55 -8.36
CA ASN A 366 10.44 0.76 -8.19
C ASN A 366 9.82 1.82 -9.10
N VAL A 367 9.59 1.50 -10.38
CA VAL A 367 8.93 2.44 -11.31
C VAL A 367 7.53 2.79 -10.82
N LEU A 368 6.72 1.79 -10.42
CA LEU A 368 5.39 2.03 -9.88
C LEU A 368 5.44 2.91 -8.63
N TYR A 369 6.31 2.57 -7.67
CA TYR A 369 6.51 3.34 -6.44
C TYR A 369 6.90 4.79 -6.73
N HIS A 370 7.82 4.98 -7.65
CA HIS A 370 8.26 6.32 -8.07
C HIS A 370 7.12 7.10 -8.71
N PHE A 371 6.34 6.46 -9.56
CA PHE A 371 5.21 7.12 -10.20
C PHE A 371 4.10 7.44 -9.19
N GLN A 372 3.60 6.47 -8.46
CA GLN A 372 2.46 6.65 -7.57
C GLN A 372 2.78 7.43 -6.30
N TYR A 373 4.06 7.54 -5.92
CA TYR A 373 4.50 8.14 -4.66
C TYR A 373 3.79 7.51 -3.44
N ASN A 374 3.82 6.18 -3.37
CA ASN A 374 3.22 5.44 -2.27
C ASN A 374 4.05 5.62 -0.97
N CYS A 375 3.62 6.50 -0.08
CA CYS A 375 4.37 6.83 1.15
C CYS A 375 4.64 5.62 2.03
N ASP A 376 3.67 4.73 2.15
CA ASP A 376 3.77 3.50 2.96
C ASP A 376 4.62 2.42 2.26
N GLY A 377 4.67 2.44 0.94
CA GLY A 377 5.41 1.48 0.12
C GLY A 377 6.93 1.50 0.30
N SER A 378 7.47 2.49 1.04
CA SER A 378 8.89 2.52 1.39
C SER A 378 9.27 1.59 2.54
N LEU A 379 8.28 1.20 3.38
CA LEU A 379 8.51 0.44 4.61
C LEU A 379 7.69 -0.86 4.69
N LYS A 380 6.56 -0.90 4.03
CA LYS A 380 5.58 -1.98 4.00
C LYS A 380 4.74 -1.89 2.74
N ASN A 381 3.64 -2.61 2.65
CA ASN A 381 2.70 -2.56 1.53
C ASN A 381 3.32 -3.10 0.23
N TRP A 382 4.06 -4.16 0.37
CA TRP A 382 4.53 -5.03 -0.70
C TRP A 382 4.21 -6.48 -0.34
N GLN A 383 4.30 -7.39 -1.30
CA GLN A 383 4.22 -8.83 -1.07
C GLN A 383 5.47 -9.47 -1.60
N TRP A 384 6.25 -10.09 -0.72
CA TRP A 384 7.41 -10.88 -1.11
C TRP A 384 7.03 -12.36 -1.19
N PHE A 385 7.49 -13.01 -2.22
CA PHE A 385 7.16 -14.42 -2.42
C PHE A 385 8.21 -15.14 -3.25
N THR A 386 8.20 -16.47 -3.12
CA THR A 386 9.06 -17.37 -3.87
C THR A 386 8.34 -18.67 -4.17
N TYR A 387 8.69 -19.32 -5.28
CA TYR A 387 8.15 -20.63 -5.65
C TYR A 387 9.16 -21.76 -5.49
N ASP A 388 10.44 -21.45 -5.33
CA ASP A 388 11.56 -22.40 -5.19
C ASP A 388 12.27 -22.27 -3.83
N GLY A 389 11.80 -21.37 -2.97
CA GLY A 389 12.44 -21.06 -1.69
C GLY A 389 13.76 -20.31 -1.83
N HIS A 390 14.15 -19.92 -3.03
CA HIS A 390 15.45 -19.35 -3.31
C HIS A 390 15.38 -17.97 -4.00
N ARG A 391 14.70 -17.87 -5.13
CA ARG A 391 14.53 -16.60 -5.87
C ARG A 391 13.29 -15.89 -5.42
N TRP A 392 13.44 -14.67 -4.94
CA TRP A 392 12.37 -13.86 -4.35
C TRP A 392 11.88 -12.79 -5.31
N MET A 393 10.58 -12.64 -5.35
CA MET A 393 9.83 -11.70 -6.18
C MET A 393 9.03 -10.76 -5.30
N VAL A 394 8.67 -9.59 -5.84
CA VAL A 394 7.85 -8.60 -5.14
C VAL A 394 6.72 -8.12 -6.01
N THR A 395 5.54 -7.88 -5.38
CA THR A 395 4.41 -7.20 -6.00
C THR A 395 3.85 -6.14 -5.06
N PRO A 396 3.14 -5.11 -5.59
CA PRO A 396 2.54 -4.07 -4.77
C PRO A 396 1.34 -4.58 -3.96
N TYR A 397 1.11 -3.92 -2.84
CA TYR A 397 -0.07 -4.11 -2.01
C TYR A 397 -0.46 -2.79 -1.33
N ASP A 398 -1.76 -2.64 -0.99
CA ASP A 398 -2.34 -1.52 -0.22
C ASP A 398 -1.98 -0.13 -0.80
N LEU A 399 -2.40 0.10 -2.05
CA LEU A 399 -2.11 1.31 -2.82
C LEU A 399 -3.10 2.45 -2.53
N ASP A 400 -3.60 2.55 -1.29
CA ASP A 400 -4.59 3.55 -0.89
C ASP A 400 -4.01 4.94 -0.60
N GLN A 401 -2.67 5.07 -0.51
CA GLN A 401 -1.95 6.31 -0.27
C GLN A 401 -1.09 6.72 -1.47
N THR A 402 -1.68 6.74 -2.62
CA THR A 402 -1.02 6.99 -3.91
C THR A 402 -1.58 8.24 -4.60
N PHE A 403 -1.01 8.64 -5.73
CA PHE A 403 -1.42 9.79 -6.54
C PHE A 403 -1.50 11.10 -5.72
N GLY A 404 -0.57 11.26 -4.79
CA GLY A 404 -0.42 12.46 -3.98
C GLY A 404 -1.37 12.58 -2.81
N ILE A 405 -2.05 11.52 -2.38
CA ILE A 405 -2.83 11.52 -1.15
C ILE A 405 -2.15 10.69 -0.07
N ASN A 406 -2.26 11.08 1.19
CA ASN A 406 -1.76 10.31 2.33
C ASN A 406 -2.91 9.76 3.20
N LEU A 407 -2.55 9.02 4.23
CA LEU A 407 -3.52 8.39 5.15
C LEU A 407 -4.46 9.39 5.87
N TYR A 408 -4.11 10.66 5.91
CA TYR A 408 -4.96 11.72 6.48
C TYR A 408 -5.81 12.45 5.42
N GLY A 409 -5.73 12.04 4.15
CA GLY A 409 -6.38 12.73 3.04
C GLY A 409 -5.71 14.05 2.66
N VAL A 410 -4.45 14.27 3.09
CA VAL A 410 -3.69 15.47 2.72
C VAL A 410 -3.08 15.28 1.35
N VAL A 411 -3.33 16.24 0.46
CA VAL A 411 -2.77 16.27 -0.88
C VAL A 411 -1.30 16.68 -0.84
N ARG A 412 -0.45 15.94 -1.51
CA ARG A 412 0.98 16.21 -1.67
C ARG A 412 1.31 16.61 -3.10
N PRO A 413 2.25 17.55 -3.32
CA PRO A 413 2.69 17.92 -4.66
C PRO A 413 3.26 16.73 -5.45
N ALA A 414 2.99 16.69 -6.73
CA ALA A 414 3.54 15.69 -7.64
C ALA A 414 5.07 15.75 -7.79
N THR A 415 5.63 16.92 -7.54
CA THR A 415 7.06 17.21 -7.68
C THR A 415 7.87 16.97 -6.40
N LEU A 416 7.27 16.34 -5.38
CA LEU A 416 8.05 15.93 -4.20
C LEU A 416 9.19 15.02 -4.62
N PRO A 417 10.42 15.29 -4.09
CA PRO A 417 11.55 14.42 -4.29
C PRO A 417 11.20 13.00 -3.82
N MET A 418 11.68 12.03 -4.58
CA MET A 418 11.44 10.65 -4.23
C MET A 418 12.13 10.31 -2.92
N GLU A 419 11.37 9.89 -1.92
CA GLU A 419 11.95 9.18 -0.81
C GLU A 419 12.47 7.86 -1.35
N GLN A 420 13.73 7.56 -1.04
CA GLN A 420 14.31 6.30 -1.45
C GLN A 420 13.57 5.16 -0.73
N LEU A 421 13.26 4.13 -1.48
CA LEU A 421 12.87 2.86 -0.89
C LEU A 421 13.98 2.42 0.06
N ARG A 422 13.65 2.23 1.35
CA ARG A 422 14.67 2.12 2.41
C ARG A 422 15.22 0.71 2.60
N SER A 423 14.54 -0.31 2.08
CA SER A 423 15.02 -1.68 2.23
C SER A 423 16.12 -2.04 1.22
N GLY A 424 17.04 -2.92 1.62
CA GLY A 424 18.20 -3.27 0.84
C GLY A 424 17.95 -3.62 -0.62
N PRO A 425 17.05 -4.56 -0.96
CA PRO A 425 16.80 -4.93 -2.36
C PRO A 425 16.40 -3.76 -3.25
N PHE A 426 15.54 -2.88 -2.78
CA PHE A 426 15.09 -1.72 -3.54
C PHE A 426 16.20 -0.66 -3.72
N LEU A 427 16.99 -0.42 -2.65
CA LEU A 427 18.15 0.47 -2.74
C LEU A 427 19.19 -0.05 -3.73
N TRP A 428 19.40 -1.37 -3.77
CA TRP A 428 20.35 -1.97 -4.71
C TRP A 428 19.88 -1.81 -6.16
N ILE A 429 18.58 -1.84 -6.43
CA ILE A 429 18.06 -1.50 -7.75
C ILE A 429 18.44 -0.08 -8.13
N SER A 430 18.13 0.90 -7.30
CA SER A 430 18.47 2.30 -7.57
C SER A 430 19.99 2.55 -7.70
N LYS A 431 20.82 1.74 -7.04
CA LYS A 431 22.25 1.92 -7.00
C LYS A 431 23.02 1.13 -8.08
N TYR A 432 22.65 -0.13 -8.27
CA TYR A 432 23.40 -1.05 -9.13
C TYR A 432 22.70 -1.36 -10.45
N PHE A 433 21.39 -1.09 -10.57
CA PHE A 433 20.56 -1.33 -11.75
C PHE A 433 19.90 -0.04 -12.25
N TRP A 434 20.55 1.11 -12.02
CA TRP A 434 19.99 2.41 -12.38
C TRP A 434 19.65 2.49 -13.86
N GLU A 435 20.54 2.03 -14.73
CA GLU A 435 20.33 2.09 -16.17
C GLU A 435 19.17 1.18 -16.60
N ASP A 436 19.06 -0.03 -16.01
CA ASP A 436 17.94 -0.94 -16.26
C ASP A 436 16.62 -0.30 -15.79
N LEU A 437 16.65 0.39 -14.63
CA LEU A 437 15.49 1.09 -14.08
C LEU A 437 15.06 2.26 -14.99
N ARG A 438 16.02 3.03 -15.47
CA ARG A 438 15.80 4.12 -16.43
C ARG A 438 15.22 3.59 -17.74
N GLN A 439 15.82 2.55 -18.29
CA GLN A 439 15.34 1.91 -19.53
C GLN A 439 13.92 1.39 -19.35
N ARG A 440 13.60 0.77 -18.21
CA ARG A 440 12.25 0.28 -17.94
C ARG A 440 11.23 1.43 -17.88
N TYR A 441 11.55 2.53 -17.23
CA TYR A 441 10.70 3.73 -17.24
C TYR A 441 10.50 4.25 -18.66
N CYS A 442 11.57 4.44 -19.42
CA CYS A 442 11.52 4.92 -20.80
C CYS A 442 10.70 3.99 -21.71
N GLN A 443 10.84 2.66 -21.55
CA GLN A 443 10.04 1.67 -22.26
C GLN A 443 8.55 1.87 -21.99
N LEU A 444 8.13 1.93 -20.72
CA LEU A 444 6.74 2.12 -20.33
C LEU A 444 6.15 3.45 -20.82
N ARG A 445 6.99 4.51 -20.91
CA ARG A 445 6.61 5.78 -21.54
C ARG A 445 6.40 5.62 -23.04
N GLN A 446 7.31 4.95 -23.74
CA GLN A 446 7.25 4.72 -25.19
C GLN A 446 6.08 3.84 -25.60
N GLU A 447 5.74 2.85 -24.79
CA GLU A 447 4.61 1.95 -24.99
C GLU A 447 3.26 2.59 -24.64
N GLY A 448 3.25 3.81 -24.08
CA GLY A 448 2.05 4.52 -23.68
C GLY A 448 1.40 3.98 -22.41
N VAL A 449 2.07 3.11 -21.67
CA VAL A 449 1.57 2.59 -20.38
C VAL A 449 1.61 3.69 -19.32
N LEU A 450 2.73 4.39 -19.21
CA LEU A 450 2.90 5.55 -18.32
C LEU A 450 2.63 6.85 -19.10
N GLU A 451 1.41 7.00 -19.63
CA GLU A 451 0.94 8.20 -20.29
C GLU A 451 -0.23 8.83 -19.54
N ALA A 452 -0.25 10.17 -19.49
CA ALA A 452 -1.28 10.90 -18.74
C ALA A 452 -2.68 10.57 -19.24
N ASP A 453 -2.88 10.53 -20.55
CA ASP A 453 -4.18 10.23 -21.14
C ASP A 453 -4.62 8.78 -20.90
N ALA A 454 -3.69 7.82 -20.92
CA ALA A 454 -3.98 6.42 -20.64
C ALA A 454 -4.39 6.21 -19.18
N ILE A 455 -3.69 6.86 -18.24
CA ILE A 455 -3.99 6.79 -16.81
C ILE A 455 -5.28 7.55 -16.50
N ASN A 456 -5.47 8.73 -17.12
CA ASN A 456 -6.71 9.50 -16.98
C ASN A 456 -7.92 8.73 -17.50
N ALA A 457 -7.76 7.94 -18.56
CA ALA A 457 -8.83 7.08 -19.06
C ALA A 457 -9.23 5.98 -18.04
N MET A 458 -8.28 5.41 -17.29
CA MET A 458 -8.59 4.48 -16.19
C MET A 458 -9.37 5.18 -15.07
N ILE A 459 -8.96 6.41 -14.71
CA ILE A 459 -9.65 7.24 -13.72
C ILE A 459 -11.09 7.55 -14.18
N ASP A 460 -11.27 7.90 -15.45
CA ASP A 460 -12.60 8.21 -16.02
C ASP A 460 -13.47 6.96 -16.12
N ASP A 461 -12.91 5.81 -16.51
CA ASP A 461 -13.66 4.56 -16.54
C ASP A 461 -14.13 4.17 -15.14
N TRP A 462 -13.25 4.24 -14.13
CA TRP A 462 -13.64 3.99 -12.74
C TRP A 462 -14.76 4.92 -12.29
N SER A 463 -14.59 6.23 -12.48
CA SER A 463 -15.59 7.24 -12.11
C SER A 463 -16.91 7.03 -12.85
N GLY A 464 -16.85 6.72 -14.14
CA GLY A 464 -18.04 6.45 -14.95
C GLY A 464 -18.77 5.17 -14.58
N ARG A 465 -18.04 4.16 -14.07
CA ARG A 465 -18.66 2.93 -13.53
C ARG A 465 -19.42 3.18 -12.24
N VAL A 466 -18.90 4.01 -11.33
CA VAL A 466 -19.58 4.45 -10.11
C VAL A 466 -20.77 5.35 -10.45
N GLY A 467 -20.53 6.42 -11.19
CA GLY A 467 -21.52 7.40 -11.62
C GLY A 467 -21.85 8.45 -10.56
N ASP A 468 -22.35 9.58 -11.04
CA ASP A 468 -22.57 10.80 -10.23
C ASP A 468 -23.56 10.57 -9.07
N GLU A 469 -24.60 9.77 -9.29
CA GLU A 469 -25.61 9.48 -8.25
C GLU A 469 -24.99 8.81 -7.03
N LEU A 470 -24.18 7.76 -7.23
CA LEU A 470 -23.54 7.04 -6.12
C LEU A 470 -22.49 7.90 -5.42
N TYR A 471 -21.77 8.76 -6.15
CA TYR A 471 -20.85 9.72 -5.53
C TYR A 471 -21.58 10.77 -4.70
N ALA A 472 -22.71 11.29 -5.18
CA ALA A 472 -23.53 12.23 -4.41
C ALA A 472 -24.09 11.58 -3.12
N MET A 473 -24.52 10.31 -3.20
CA MET A 473 -24.94 9.54 -2.04
C MET A 473 -23.76 9.28 -1.08
N GLU A 474 -22.57 9.02 -1.60
CA GLU A 474 -21.35 8.82 -0.80
C GLU A 474 -20.96 10.10 -0.04
N GLU A 475 -20.95 11.25 -0.69
CA GLU A 475 -20.66 12.55 -0.05
C GLU A 475 -21.71 12.87 1.02
N SER A 476 -22.99 12.65 0.72
CA SER A 476 -24.08 12.81 1.69
C SER A 476 -23.95 11.89 2.90
N ARG A 477 -23.49 10.66 2.69
CA ARG A 477 -23.34 9.64 3.75
C ARG A 477 -22.12 9.87 4.62
N TRP A 478 -21.03 10.36 4.04
CA TRP A 478 -19.72 10.52 4.69
C TRP A 478 -19.14 11.93 4.50
N PRO A 479 -19.87 13.01 4.87
CA PRO A 479 -19.44 14.38 4.60
C PRO A 479 -18.16 14.79 5.33
N GLU A 480 -17.84 14.11 6.44
CA GLU A 480 -16.63 14.32 7.23
C GLU A 480 -15.39 13.63 6.63
N SER A 481 -15.55 12.88 5.54
CA SER A 481 -14.41 12.28 4.87
C SER A 481 -13.37 13.33 4.48
N PRO A 482 -12.07 13.07 4.68
CA PRO A 482 -11.02 14.03 4.38
C PRO A 482 -11.03 14.57 2.95
N CYS A 483 -11.47 13.77 1.99
CA CYS A 483 -11.54 14.20 0.58
C CYS A 483 -12.66 15.21 0.31
N PHE A 484 -13.67 15.31 1.18
CA PHE A 484 -14.76 16.29 1.09
C PHE A 484 -14.57 17.47 2.05
N SER A 485 -13.69 17.36 3.03
CA SER A 485 -13.43 18.37 4.05
C SER A 485 -12.24 19.27 3.71
N ASP A 486 -12.37 20.57 3.98
CA ASP A 486 -11.25 21.52 3.89
C ASP A 486 -10.20 21.33 4.99
N VAL A 487 -10.56 20.60 6.04
CA VAL A 487 -9.72 20.40 7.22
C VAL A 487 -9.62 18.93 7.54
N VAL A 488 -8.40 18.43 7.60
CA VAL A 488 -8.09 17.04 7.92
C VAL A 488 -7.61 16.94 9.36
N CYS A 489 -8.29 16.12 10.15
CA CYS A 489 -7.90 15.83 11.53
C CYS A 489 -6.60 15.03 11.57
N SER A 490 -5.66 15.45 12.39
CA SER A 490 -4.43 14.69 12.63
C SER A 490 -4.71 13.54 13.60
N GLU A 491 -3.94 12.47 13.46
CA GLU A 491 -4.06 11.32 14.35
C GLU A 491 -3.99 11.72 15.85
N GLY A 492 -4.87 11.15 16.66
CA GLY A 492 -4.99 11.40 18.10
C GLY A 492 -5.65 12.71 18.47
N TRP A 493 -6.30 13.35 17.54
CA TRP A 493 -7.19 14.47 17.77
C TRP A 493 -8.58 14.13 17.23
N THR A 494 -9.60 14.69 17.85
CA THR A 494 -10.99 14.64 17.40
C THR A 494 -11.56 16.06 17.42
N VAL A 495 -12.59 16.30 16.62
CA VAL A 495 -13.33 17.57 16.72
C VAL A 495 -14.09 17.59 18.03
N SER A 496 -14.04 18.72 18.75
CA SER A 496 -14.83 18.92 19.96
C SER A 496 -16.05 19.79 19.67
N ASP A 497 -17.20 19.38 20.17
CA ASP A 497 -18.47 20.11 20.03
C ASP A 497 -18.73 21.11 21.17
N GLU A 498 -17.78 21.32 22.07
CA GLU A 498 -17.91 22.24 23.21
C GLU A 498 -17.74 23.73 22.81
N TRP A 499 -18.47 24.16 21.78
CA TRP A 499 -18.37 25.51 21.22
C TRP A 499 -18.75 26.64 22.19
N ASP A 500 -19.55 26.35 23.18
CA ASP A 500 -19.88 27.28 24.27
C ASP A 500 -18.67 27.69 25.10
N LYS A 501 -17.65 26.86 25.14
CA LYS A 501 -16.38 27.10 25.83
C LYS A 501 -15.29 27.70 24.95
N TYR A 502 -15.58 28.00 23.70
CA TYR A 502 -14.55 28.38 22.72
C TYR A 502 -13.64 29.52 23.18
N ALA A 503 -14.18 30.54 23.87
CA ALA A 503 -13.40 31.67 24.36
C ALA A 503 -12.40 31.30 25.45
N ASP A 504 -12.74 30.32 26.27
CA ASP A 504 -11.95 29.91 27.44
C ASP A 504 -10.96 28.79 27.11
N VAL A 505 -11.08 28.15 25.94
CA VAL A 505 -10.19 27.09 25.51
C VAL A 505 -8.85 27.67 25.03
N PRO A 506 -7.70 27.18 25.51
CA PRO A 506 -6.39 27.69 25.11
C PRO A 506 -6.12 27.43 23.62
N ALA A 507 -5.34 28.31 23.00
CA ALA A 507 -4.84 28.06 21.66
C ALA A 507 -3.83 26.89 21.65
N TYR A 508 -3.84 26.12 20.58
CA TYR A 508 -2.83 25.08 20.39
C TYR A 508 -1.41 25.64 20.42
N SER A 509 -0.51 24.94 21.07
CA SER A 509 0.92 25.25 21.12
C SER A 509 1.74 24.03 20.69
N SER A 510 2.64 24.23 19.72
CA SER A 510 3.52 23.17 19.21
C SER A 510 4.57 22.68 20.24
N VAL A 511 4.73 23.38 21.35
CA VAL A 511 5.68 23.03 22.43
C VAL A 511 4.98 22.50 23.68
N ALA A 512 3.65 22.46 23.69
CA ALA A 512 2.88 21.91 24.80
C ALA A 512 2.70 20.40 24.64
N ALA A 513 2.69 19.71 25.77
CA ALA A 513 2.28 18.31 25.85
C ALA A 513 0.80 18.25 26.23
N TYR A 514 0.03 17.56 25.41
CA TYR A 514 -1.41 17.38 25.63
C TYR A 514 -1.70 15.98 26.15
N ARG A 515 -2.72 15.86 26.98
CA ARG A 515 -3.24 14.59 27.49
C ARG A 515 -4.57 14.28 26.82
N ALA A 516 -4.92 13.01 26.82
CA ALA A 516 -6.26 12.61 26.39
C ALA A 516 -7.34 13.41 27.14
N GLY A 517 -8.27 14.00 26.40
CA GLY A 517 -9.32 14.87 26.92
C GLY A 517 -9.01 16.37 26.88
N ASP A 518 -7.75 16.80 26.72
CA ASP A 518 -7.41 18.22 26.61
C ASP A 518 -8.04 18.81 25.33
N ILE A 519 -8.65 20.00 25.48
CA ILE A 519 -9.26 20.72 24.36
C ILE A 519 -8.43 21.96 24.02
N VAL A 520 -8.23 22.19 22.73
CA VAL A 520 -7.48 23.35 22.23
C VAL A 520 -8.21 24.03 21.08
N ARG A 521 -7.97 25.31 20.88
CA ARG A 521 -8.38 26.04 19.68
C ARG A 521 -7.27 26.00 18.64
N TYR A 522 -7.61 25.59 17.43
CA TYR A 522 -6.69 25.61 16.31
C TYR A 522 -7.46 25.74 14.99
N GLU A 523 -6.99 26.60 14.07
CA GLU A 523 -7.61 26.82 12.76
C GLU A 523 -9.13 27.05 12.81
N GLY A 524 -9.57 27.85 13.78
CA GLY A 524 -10.97 28.23 13.93
C GLY A 524 -11.90 27.16 14.49
N ARG A 525 -11.38 26.03 14.94
CA ARG A 525 -12.14 24.91 15.54
C ARG A 525 -11.61 24.54 16.93
N LEU A 526 -12.43 23.79 17.65
CA LEU A 526 -12.02 23.13 18.89
C LEU A 526 -11.64 21.69 18.58
N TRP A 527 -10.52 21.28 19.16
CA TRP A 527 -9.95 19.95 18.99
C TRP A 527 -9.68 19.33 20.34
N GLN A 528 -10.10 18.09 20.52
CA GLN A 528 -9.85 17.30 21.71
C GLN A 528 -8.78 16.25 21.45
N ALA A 529 -7.78 16.18 22.32
CA ALA A 529 -6.78 15.13 22.28
C ALA A 529 -7.41 13.79 22.65
N ALA A 530 -7.31 12.81 21.74
CA ALA A 530 -7.83 11.46 21.97
C ALA A 530 -6.83 10.58 22.73
N LYS A 531 -5.56 10.96 22.77
CA LYS A 531 -4.49 10.29 23.51
C LYS A 531 -3.41 11.30 23.89
N ASP A 532 -2.51 10.91 24.78
CA ASP A 532 -1.36 11.74 25.17
C ASP A 532 -0.46 12.00 23.95
N ARG A 533 -0.10 13.28 23.76
CA ARG A 533 0.68 13.68 22.59
C ARG A 533 1.64 14.81 22.86
N HIS A 534 2.71 14.82 22.06
CA HIS A 534 3.66 15.90 21.98
C HIS A 534 3.70 16.46 20.55
N CYS A 535 3.58 17.76 20.39
CA CYS A 535 3.92 18.52 19.18
C CYS A 535 3.19 18.17 17.86
N VAL A 536 2.07 17.47 17.90
CA VAL A 536 1.27 17.18 16.70
C VAL A 536 0.18 18.22 16.55
N ARG A 537 0.09 18.85 15.39
CA ARG A 537 -0.99 19.81 15.11
C ARG A 537 -2.33 19.08 15.11
N PRO A 538 -3.41 19.69 15.65
CA PRO A 538 -4.74 19.08 15.68
C PRO A 538 -5.30 18.75 14.31
N CYS A 539 -4.98 19.58 13.32
CA CYS A 539 -5.39 19.37 11.94
C CYS A 539 -4.42 20.04 10.97
N VAL A 540 -4.53 19.66 9.72
CA VAL A 540 -3.92 20.34 8.59
C VAL A 540 -5.01 20.82 7.66
N ARG A 541 -4.83 22.03 7.10
CA ARG A 541 -5.70 22.49 6.02
C ARG A 541 -5.41 21.65 4.79
N ASN A 542 -6.45 21.09 4.25
CA ASN A 542 -6.45 20.56 2.91
C ASN A 542 -6.76 21.75 1.98
N ALA A 543 -5.72 22.48 1.58
CA ALA A 543 -5.87 23.67 0.74
C ALA A 543 -6.52 23.35 -0.62
N ASN A 544 -6.45 22.10 -1.03
CA ASN A 544 -7.09 21.58 -2.22
C ASN A 544 -7.96 20.40 -1.80
N LYS A 545 -9.30 20.63 -1.69
CA LYS A 545 -10.24 19.51 -1.65
C LYS A 545 -9.85 18.52 -2.73
N ASP A 546 -9.85 17.27 -2.41
CA ASP A 546 -9.54 16.28 -3.42
C ASP A 546 -10.60 16.29 -4.53
N SER A 547 -10.19 16.02 -5.73
CA SER A 547 -11.08 15.97 -6.88
C SER A 547 -10.45 15.10 -7.97
N VAL A 548 -11.28 14.57 -8.83
CA VAL A 548 -10.83 13.85 -10.03
C VAL A 548 -9.88 14.71 -10.86
N GLY A 549 -10.22 16.02 -11.02
CA GLY A 549 -9.37 16.97 -11.74
C GLY A 549 -7.99 17.16 -11.09
N ARG A 550 -7.94 17.20 -9.74
CA ARG A 550 -6.67 17.25 -9.02
C ARG A 550 -5.82 16.00 -9.26
N ILE A 551 -6.42 14.80 -9.22
CA ILE A 551 -5.70 13.54 -9.45
C ILE A 551 -5.12 13.52 -10.87
N LYS A 552 -5.90 13.90 -11.88
CA LYS A 552 -5.44 13.97 -13.28
C LYS A 552 -4.31 14.98 -13.48
N ALA A 553 -4.43 16.17 -12.87
CA ALA A 553 -3.35 17.15 -12.92
C ALA A 553 -2.07 16.61 -12.24
N TRP A 554 -2.23 15.96 -11.09
CA TRP A 554 -1.12 15.33 -10.38
C TRP A 554 -0.41 14.26 -11.24
N VAL A 555 -1.15 13.45 -11.98
CA VAL A 555 -0.60 12.44 -12.91
C VAL A 555 0.29 13.10 -13.95
N ALA A 556 -0.20 14.17 -14.61
CA ALA A 556 0.57 14.88 -15.62
C ALA A 556 1.84 15.52 -15.05
N ASP A 557 1.72 16.20 -13.90
CA ASP A 557 2.85 16.83 -13.22
C ASP A 557 3.87 15.80 -12.72
N ARG A 558 3.41 14.62 -12.26
CA ARG A 558 4.28 13.55 -11.80
C ARG A 558 5.07 12.93 -12.94
N LEU A 559 4.44 12.67 -14.06
CA LEU A 559 5.13 12.18 -15.25
C LEU A 559 6.18 13.19 -15.75
N ALA A 560 5.81 14.47 -15.82
CA ALA A 560 6.76 15.51 -16.19
C ALA A 560 7.97 15.59 -15.23
N TYR A 561 7.75 15.40 -13.93
CA TYR A 561 8.82 15.31 -12.94
C TYR A 561 9.72 14.08 -13.17
N LEU A 562 9.10 12.92 -13.43
CA LEU A 562 9.82 11.67 -13.63
C LEU A 562 10.56 11.62 -14.97
N ASP A 563 10.02 12.25 -16.02
CA ASP A 563 10.71 12.38 -17.31
C ASP A 563 12.06 13.08 -17.14
N VAL A 564 12.07 14.13 -16.32
CA VAL A 564 13.34 14.80 -15.96
C VAL A 564 14.23 13.88 -15.10
N TYR A 565 13.64 13.17 -14.14
CA TYR A 565 14.40 12.30 -13.24
C TYR A 565 15.08 11.14 -13.96
N TYR A 566 14.41 10.55 -14.95
CA TYR A 566 14.89 9.41 -15.73
C TYR A 566 15.54 9.82 -17.06
N ASP A 567 15.70 11.12 -17.32
CA ASP A 567 16.26 11.63 -18.57
C ASP A 567 15.52 11.08 -19.81
N TYR A 568 14.17 11.10 -19.75
CA TYR A 568 13.30 10.70 -20.86
C TYR A 568 12.94 11.93 -21.69
N ASP A 569 13.18 11.85 -23.00
CA ASP A 569 12.76 12.87 -23.96
C ASP A 569 11.72 12.28 -24.94
N PRO A 570 10.45 12.69 -24.85
CA PRO A 570 9.42 12.20 -25.73
C PRO A 570 9.65 12.54 -27.21
N SER A 571 10.46 13.56 -27.50
CA SER A 571 10.77 13.94 -28.89
C SER A 571 11.71 12.97 -29.60
N THR A 572 12.46 12.18 -28.84
CA THR A 572 13.40 11.19 -29.40
C THR A 572 12.76 9.84 -29.71
N SER A 573 11.55 9.60 -29.21
CA SER A 573 10.80 8.33 -29.39
C SER A 573 10.19 8.16 -30.79
N ALA A 574 10.21 9.18 -31.63
CA ALA A 574 9.58 9.16 -32.96
C ALA A 574 10.55 8.84 -34.12
N VAL A 575 11.79 8.44 -33.84
CA VAL A 575 12.77 8.13 -34.89
C VAL A 575 13.19 6.68 -34.80
N ASP A 576 12.73 5.88 -35.79
CA ASP A 576 13.21 4.54 -36.08
C ASP A 576 14.75 4.44 -36.08
N GLY A 577 15.28 3.51 -35.29
CA GLY A 577 16.49 2.77 -35.60
C GLY A 577 17.78 3.59 -35.78
N VAL A 578 18.15 4.45 -34.86
CA VAL A 578 19.54 4.94 -34.79
C VAL A 578 20.20 4.38 -33.53
N GLU A 579 21.08 3.40 -33.74
CA GLU A 579 22.06 3.00 -32.73
C GLU A 579 22.83 4.24 -32.27
N SER A 580 22.52 4.74 -31.07
CA SER A 580 23.32 5.79 -30.46
C SER A 580 24.63 5.18 -29.94
N SER A 581 25.65 5.17 -30.79
CA SER A 581 27.04 4.95 -30.38
C SER A 581 27.63 6.20 -29.72
N GLY A 582 27.02 6.67 -28.67
CA GLY A 582 27.54 7.71 -27.79
C GLY A 582 27.32 7.24 -26.37
N GLY A 583 28.41 6.79 -25.71
CA GLY A 583 28.32 6.32 -24.33
C GLY A 583 27.73 7.39 -23.43
N LEU A 584 26.46 7.21 -23.07
CA LEU A 584 25.81 7.94 -21.99
C LEU A 584 26.50 7.56 -20.69
N GLN A 585 27.13 8.52 -20.05
CA GLN A 585 27.67 8.34 -18.71
C GLN A 585 26.48 8.05 -17.77
N SER A 586 26.46 6.86 -17.19
CA SER A 586 25.52 6.51 -16.12
C SER A 586 25.77 7.45 -14.94
N HIS A 587 24.78 8.27 -14.63
CA HIS A 587 24.82 9.12 -13.45
C HIS A 587 24.27 8.33 -12.25
N GLY A 588 24.79 8.58 -11.06
CA GLY A 588 24.19 8.07 -9.83
C GLY A 588 22.79 8.64 -9.56
N TYR A 589 22.21 8.36 -8.38
CA TYR A 589 20.91 8.95 -8.03
C TYR A 589 20.99 10.45 -7.77
N LEU A 590 19.93 11.19 -8.08
CA LEU A 590 19.84 12.63 -7.92
C LEU A 590 19.90 13.02 -6.43
N ILE A 591 20.89 13.80 -6.03
CA ILE A 591 21.05 14.30 -4.64
C ILE A 591 20.51 15.72 -4.45
N GLY A 592 20.23 16.43 -5.52
CA GLY A 592 19.64 17.77 -5.45
C GLY A 592 19.62 18.52 -6.76
N ILE A 593 18.71 19.49 -6.81
CA ILE A 593 18.58 20.45 -7.89
C ILE A 593 19.08 21.81 -7.39
N TYR A 594 19.85 22.50 -8.21
CA TYR A 594 20.47 23.77 -7.85
C TYR A 594 20.23 24.81 -8.95
N THR A 595 20.12 26.07 -8.56
CA THR A 595 20.18 27.19 -9.51
C THR A 595 21.59 27.31 -10.10
N LEU A 596 21.74 28.08 -11.15
CA LEU A 596 23.07 28.40 -11.69
C LEU A 596 23.97 29.13 -10.68
N THR A 597 23.40 29.78 -9.68
CA THR A 597 24.12 30.44 -8.59
C THR A 597 24.50 29.49 -7.46
N GLY A 598 24.13 28.19 -7.55
CA GLY A 598 24.48 27.15 -6.59
C GLY A 598 23.55 27.04 -5.39
N GLU A 599 22.39 27.71 -5.40
CA GLU A 599 21.38 27.61 -4.39
C GLU A 599 20.59 26.31 -4.60
N LYS A 600 20.46 25.48 -3.56
CA LYS A 600 19.65 24.26 -3.63
C LYS A 600 18.16 24.62 -3.61
N VAL A 601 17.43 24.13 -4.61
CA VAL A 601 16.00 24.37 -4.76
C VAL A 601 15.23 23.05 -4.61
N ALA A 602 14.01 23.16 -4.09
CA ALA A 602 13.12 22.00 -3.95
C ALA A 602 12.54 21.55 -5.31
N HIS A 603 12.43 22.49 -6.25
CA HIS A 603 11.86 22.28 -7.57
C HIS A 603 12.69 23.01 -8.63
N PRO A 604 12.79 22.48 -9.85
CA PRO A 604 13.45 23.19 -10.93
C PRO A 604 12.64 24.46 -11.29
N GLY A 605 13.30 25.60 -11.28
CA GLY A 605 12.72 26.86 -11.76
C GLY A 605 12.83 26.99 -13.28
N ARG A 606 12.02 27.86 -13.88
CA ARG A 606 12.12 28.19 -15.30
C ARG A 606 13.53 28.73 -15.62
N GLY A 607 14.18 28.13 -16.61
CA GLY A 607 15.56 28.42 -16.96
C GLY A 607 16.49 27.22 -16.72
N VAL A 608 17.80 27.47 -16.68
CA VAL A 608 18.78 26.40 -16.49
C VAL A 608 18.94 26.05 -15.02
N ASN A 609 18.72 24.76 -14.70
CA ASN A 609 18.93 24.17 -13.39
C ASN A 609 20.10 23.17 -13.46
N VAL A 610 20.79 22.95 -12.32
CA VAL A 610 21.91 22.02 -12.20
C VAL A 610 21.45 20.83 -11.36
N TYR A 611 21.38 19.66 -11.96
CA TYR A 611 21.03 18.40 -11.30
C TYR A 611 22.33 17.73 -10.86
N ARG A 612 22.48 17.47 -9.58
CA ARG A 612 23.67 16.84 -9.00
C ARG A 612 23.36 15.42 -8.56
N TYR A 613 24.23 14.50 -8.96
CA TYR A 613 24.07 13.07 -8.73
C TYR A 613 25.05 12.53 -7.69
N SER A 614 24.75 11.35 -7.13
CA SER A 614 25.51 10.74 -6.03
C SER A 614 26.91 10.27 -6.44
N ASP A 615 27.16 10.09 -7.72
CA ASP A 615 28.48 9.80 -8.29
C ASP A 615 29.36 11.03 -8.41
N GLY A 616 28.87 12.20 -7.98
CA GLY A 616 29.57 13.47 -8.07
C GLY A 616 29.39 14.21 -9.40
N THR A 617 28.68 13.60 -10.35
CA THR A 617 28.38 14.25 -11.63
C THR A 617 27.30 15.33 -11.47
N SER A 618 27.27 16.26 -12.43
CA SER A 618 26.24 17.30 -12.47
C SER A 618 25.82 17.56 -13.91
N VAL A 619 24.52 17.63 -14.14
CA VAL A 619 23.92 17.88 -15.45
C VAL A 619 23.17 19.21 -15.42
N LYS A 620 23.32 20.02 -16.45
CA LYS A 620 22.56 21.27 -16.62
C LYS A 620 21.35 20.99 -17.51
N MET A 621 20.16 21.28 -17.02
CA MET A 621 18.92 21.12 -17.77
C MET A 621 18.17 22.44 -17.88
N LEU A 622 17.61 22.70 -19.07
CA LEU A 622 16.78 23.87 -19.33
C LEU A 622 15.31 23.53 -19.13
N VAL A 623 14.70 24.09 -18.10
CA VAL A 623 13.26 24.04 -17.87
C VAL A 623 12.62 25.23 -18.59
N ARG A 624 11.76 24.98 -19.58
CA ARG A 624 11.11 25.97 -20.45
C ARG A 624 9.83 26.56 -19.86
#